data_811f3bc2752304bea0ecb1b2cbac8f89
#
_entry.id   811f3bc2752304bea0ecb1b2cbac8f89
#
_cell.length_a   1.000
_cell.length_b   1.000
_cell.length_c   1.000
_cell.angle_alpha   90.00
_cell.angle_beta   90.00
_cell.angle_gamma   90.00
#
_symmetry.space_group_name_H-M   'P 1'
#
loop_
_entity.id
_entity.type
_entity.pdbx_description
1 polymer ?
#
loop_
_entity_poly.entity_id
_entity_poly.type
_entity_poly.pdbx_seq_one_letter_code
_entity_poly.pdbx_strand_id
1 'polypeptide(L)'
;MKIVVLVKEVPDTYGDRKLNLETGLADRAASERVLDEIGERALEVALSYADANPGTEVTVVSMAPEESAATIRKGLAMGAASALQVVDPALAGADLGVTARVLAAAVQRAGFDLVITGNLSTDGAGGVIAAMVAEHLGVPQATALSAVTIGETEVSGTRATDAGAAQVTATLPAVISITEALPDARFPNFKGIMAAKKKPFETVSLADLDVDVDPASAPQSIMTAVSEKPPRGAGIKITDEGGAGEKLAAYLIENRLA
;
A
#
# COMPACT_ATOMS: atom_id res chain seq x y z
N MET A 1 -9.17 -19.80 -7.93
CA MET A 1 -8.27 -19.17 -6.95
C MET A 1 -8.96 -17.95 -6.36
N LYS A 2 -8.78 -17.70 -5.06
CA LYS A 2 -9.23 -16.47 -4.39
C LYS A 2 -8.03 -15.58 -4.13
N ILE A 3 -8.02 -14.40 -4.73
CA ILE A 3 -6.94 -13.42 -4.56
C ILE A 3 -7.49 -12.22 -3.78
N VAL A 4 -6.86 -11.90 -2.66
CA VAL A 4 -7.14 -10.69 -1.90
C VAL A 4 -6.08 -9.65 -2.24
N VAL A 5 -6.50 -8.43 -2.57
CA VAL A 5 -5.60 -7.30 -2.83
C VAL A 5 -5.80 -6.26 -1.74
N LEU A 6 -4.72 -5.96 -1.00
CA LEU A 6 -4.74 -4.88 -0.02
C LEU A 6 -4.51 -3.55 -0.74
N VAL A 7 -5.42 -2.61 -0.56
CA VAL A 7 -5.33 -1.27 -1.12
C VAL A 7 -5.46 -0.21 -0.04
N LYS A 8 -4.92 0.97 -0.30
CA LYS A 8 -4.94 2.09 0.64
C LYS A 8 -5.38 3.38 -0.06
N GLU A 9 -6.26 4.14 0.59
CA GLU A 9 -6.49 5.54 0.22
C GLU A 9 -5.39 6.40 0.85
N VAL A 10 -4.78 7.27 0.04
CA VAL A 10 -3.69 8.16 0.45
C VAL A 10 -3.96 9.59 -0.03
N PRO A 11 -3.37 10.60 0.63
CA PRO A 11 -3.32 11.95 0.06
C PRO A 11 -2.60 11.95 -1.28
N ASP A 12 -3.16 12.66 -2.27
CA ASP A 12 -2.55 12.76 -3.60
C ASP A 12 -1.12 13.28 -3.52
N THR A 13 -0.24 12.71 -4.35
CA THR A 13 1.17 13.10 -4.44
C THR A 13 1.37 14.49 -5.05
N TYR A 14 0.39 15.01 -5.78
CA TYR A 14 0.41 16.36 -6.35
C TYR A 14 0.20 17.47 -5.31
N GLY A 15 -0.49 17.16 -4.19
CA GLY A 15 -0.78 18.11 -3.13
C GLY A 15 0.29 18.15 -2.05
N ASP A 16 0.28 19.23 -1.26
CA ASP A 16 1.06 19.30 -0.03
C ASP A 16 0.51 18.31 1.00
N ARG A 17 1.33 17.34 1.38
CA ARG A 17 1.00 16.41 2.46
C ARG A 17 1.26 17.10 3.78
N LYS A 18 0.20 17.23 4.58
CA LYS A 18 0.26 17.88 5.90
C LYS A 18 0.03 16.89 7.01
N LEU A 19 0.68 17.13 8.13
CA LEU A 19 0.41 16.48 9.39
C LEU A 19 -0.37 17.47 10.29
N ASN A 20 -1.30 16.95 11.05
CA ASN A 20 -1.86 17.69 12.17
C ASN A 20 -0.77 17.80 13.25
N LEU A 21 -0.36 19.02 13.58
CA LEU A 21 0.77 19.26 14.49
C LEU A 21 0.42 18.99 15.99
N GLU A 22 -0.83 18.78 16.30
CA GLU A 22 -1.27 18.37 17.65
C GLU A 22 -1.24 16.85 17.83
N THR A 23 -1.69 16.11 16.81
CA THR A 23 -1.82 14.65 16.87
C THR A 23 -0.70 13.90 16.17
N GLY A 24 0.04 14.55 15.27
CA GLY A 24 1.04 13.92 14.41
C GLY A 24 0.44 13.04 13.30
N LEU A 25 -0.89 12.96 13.20
CA LEU A 25 -1.56 12.17 12.16
C LEU A 25 -1.60 12.93 10.83
N ALA A 26 -1.67 12.17 9.73
CA ALA A 26 -1.87 12.75 8.40
C ALA A 26 -3.19 13.51 8.35
N ASP A 27 -3.14 14.79 7.93
CA ASP A 27 -4.33 15.58 7.64
C ASP A 27 -4.85 15.20 6.25
N ARG A 28 -5.72 14.19 6.22
CA ARG A 28 -6.30 13.67 4.98
C ARG A 28 -7.30 14.61 4.33
N ALA A 29 -7.78 15.62 5.05
CA ALA A 29 -8.68 16.63 4.51
C ALA A 29 -7.94 17.78 3.81
N ALA A 30 -6.64 17.92 4.04
CA ALA A 30 -5.83 18.99 3.46
C ALA A 30 -5.52 18.81 1.97
N SER A 31 -5.77 17.63 1.39
CA SER A 31 -5.52 17.34 -0.02
C SER A 31 -6.58 16.40 -0.60
N GLU A 32 -6.62 16.31 -1.92
CA GLU A 32 -7.38 15.28 -2.61
C GLU A 32 -6.90 13.89 -2.19
N ARG A 33 -7.82 12.92 -2.13
CA ARG A 33 -7.54 11.55 -1.72
C ARG A 33 -7.71 10.62 -2.91
N VAL A 34 -6.75 9.74 -3.10
CA VAL A 34 -6.71 8.80 -4.22
C VAL A 34 -6.40 7.40 -3.73
N LEU A 35 -6.73 6.39 -4.53
CA LEU A 35 -6.21 5.05 -4.31
C LEU A 35 -4.71 5.07 -4.61
N ASP A 36 -3.90 4.53 -3.70
CA ASP A 36 -2.45 4.50 -3.86
C ASP A 36 -2.05 3.73 -5.13
N GLU A 37 -1.23 4.34 -5.98
CA GLU A 37 -0.81 3.78 -7.27
C GLU A 37 -0.17 2.39 -7.13
N ILE A 38 0.59 2.16 -6.07
CA ILE A 38 1.18 0.85 -5.84
C ILE A 38 0.12 -0.21 -5.50
N GLY A 39 -0.97 0.18 -4.84
CA GLY A 39 -2.13 -0.67 -4.61
C GLY A 39 -2.90 -0.97 -5.90
N GLU A 40 -2.99 0.01 -6.81
CA GLU A 40 -3.59 -0.19 -8.13
C GLU A 40 -2.76 -1.15 -8.98
N ARG A 41 -1.41 -1.06 -8.95
CA ARG A 41 -0.51 -2.03 -9.62
C ARG A 41 -0.66 -3.44 -9.03
N ALA A 42 -0.78 -3.56 -7.71
CA ALA A 42 -1.04 -4.84 -7.06
C ALA A 42 -2.37 -5.44 -7.52
N LEU A 43 -3.41 -4.61 -7.67
CA LEU A 43 -4.69 -5.02 -8.21
C LEU A 43 -4.59 -5.43 -9.68
N GLU A 44 -3.80 -4.72 -10.49
CA GLU A 44 -3.57 -5.10 -11.89
C GLU A 44 -2.94 -6.48 -12.03
N VAL A 45 -1.96 -6.82 -11.18
CA VAL A 45 -1.35 -8.16 -11.15
C VAL A 45 -2.42 -9.23 -10.91
N ALA A 46 -3.31 -9.01 -9.93
CA ALA A 46 -4.41 -9.93 -9.64
C ALA A 46 -5.42 -10.05 -10.80
N LEU A 47 -5.79 -8.91 -11.38
CA LEU A 47 -6.77 -8.87 -12.47
C LEU A 47 -6.23 -9.47 -13.76
N SER A 48 -4.96 -9.23 -14.09
CA SER A 48 -4.30 -9.85 -15.25
C SER A 48 -4.25 -11.37 -15.14
N TYR A 49 -3.99 -11.88 -13.92
CA TYR A 49 -4.08 -13.32 -13.67
C TYR A 49 -5.51 -13.84 -13.79
N ALA A 50 -6.49 -13.14 -13.23
CA ALA A 50 -7.90 -13.53 -13.30
C ALA A 50 -8.45 -13.54 -14.73
N ASP A 51 -8.04 -12.59 -15.57
CA ASP A 51 -8.41 -12.54 -16.99
C ASP A 51 -7.93 -13.77 -17.76
N ALA A 52 -6.75 -14.29 -17.41
CA ALA A 52 -6.17 -15.49 -18.03
C ALA A 52 -6.68 -16.81 -17.39
N ASN A 53 -7.25 -16.75 -16.18
CA ASN A 53 -7.63 -17.92 -15.39
C ASN A 53 -9.10 -17.82 -14.92
N PRO A 54 -10.08 -18.19 -15.77
CA PRO A 54 -11.50 -18.13 -15.43
C PRO A 54 -11.83 -18.86 -14.12
N GLY A 55 -12.69 -18.26 -13.30
CA GLY A 55 -13.02 -18.78 -11.97
C GLY A 55 -12.12 -18.21 -10.85
N THR A 56 -11.17 -17.35 -11.16
CA THR A 56 -10.43 -16.58 -10.16
C THR A 56 -11.30 -15.42 -9.65
N GLU A 57 -11.43 -15.32 -8.34
CA GLU A 57 -12.14 -14.22 -7.67
C GLU A 57 -11.12 -13.26 -7.05
N VAL A 58 -11.26 -11.96 -7.35
CA VAL A 58 -10.41 -10.91 -6.80
C VAL A 58 -11.24 -10.04 -5.86
N THR A 59 -10.83 -9.99 -4.60
CA THR A 59 -11.45 -9.14 -3.55
C THR A 59 -10.49 -8.05 -3.13
N VAL A 60 -10.95 -6.80 -3.14
CA VAL A 60 -10.20 -5.65 -2.60
C VAL A 60 -10.48 -5.53 -1.11
N VAL A 61 -9.44 -5.40 -0.29
CA VAL A 61 -9.55 -5.18 1.16
C VAL A 61 -8.83 -3.89 1.55
N SER A 62 -9.47 -3.08 2.39
CA SER A 62 -8.91 -1.83 2.89
C SER A 62 -9.34 -1.58 4.33
N MET A 63 -8.42 -1.03 5.13
CA MET A 63 -8.71 -0.46 6.44
C MET A 63 -8.67 1.06 6.30
N ALA A 64 -9.82 1.71 6.36
CA ALA A 64 -9.95 3.13 6.05
C ALA A 64 -11.22 3.72 6.67
N PRO A 65 -11.30 5.06 6.87
CA PRO A 65 -12.52 5.71 7.31
C PRO A 65 -13.68 5.48 6.34
N GLU A 66 -14.91 5.65 6.80
CA GLU A 66 -16.14 5.37 6.04
C GLU A 66 -16.20 6.15 4.71
N GLU A 67 -15.76 7.39 4.71
CA GLU A 67 -15.74 8.26 3.53
C GLU A 67 -14.81 7.76 2.41
N SER A 68 -13.88 6.85 2.69
CA SER A 68 -12.98 6.24 1.69
C SER A 68 -13.67 5.22 0.79
N ALA A 69 -14.93 4.87 1.06
CA ALA A 69 -15.68 3.89 0.28
C ALA A 69 -15.73 4.22 -1.22
N ALA A 70 -15.81 5.52 -1.57
CA ALA A 70 -15.83 5.96 -2.97
C ALA A 70 -14.51 5.65 -3.68
N THR A 71 -13.38 5.90 -3.01
CA THR A 71 -12.03 5.63 -3.52
C THR A 71 -11.80 4.11 -3.66
N ILE A 72 -12.21 3.32 -2.65
CA ILE A 72 -12.08 1.85 -2.69
C ILE A 72 -12.91 1.24 -3.82
N ARG A 73 -14.09 1.82 -4.14
CA ARG A 73 -14.91 1.40 -5.28
C ARG A 73 -14.21 1.53 -6.65
N LYS A 74 -13.13 2.32 -6.75
CA LYS A 74 -12.29 2.34 -7.94
C LYS A 74 -11.75 0.94 -8.26
N GLY A 75 -11.34 0.18 -7.23
CA GLY A 75 -10.91 -1.22 -7.40
C GLY A 75 -12.00 -2.12 -8.02
N LEU A 76 -13.26 -1.94 -7.62
CA LEU A 76 -14.40 -2.63 -8.24
C LEU A 76 -14.59 -2.22 -9.69
N ALA A 77 -14.37 -0.94 -9.99
CA ALA A 77 -14.48 -0.40 -11.35
C ALA A 77 -13.35 -0.89 -12.27
N MET A 78 -12.16 -1.13 -11.72
CA MET A 78 -11.03 -1.75 -12.43
C MET A 78 -11.30 -3.22 -12.78
N GLY A 79 -12.09 -3.93 -11.96
CA GLY A 79 -12.43 -5.32 -12.30
C GLY A 79 -12.67 -6.24 -11.10
N ALA A 80 -12.25 -5.89 -9.88
CA ALA A 80 -12.44 -6.73 -8.71
C ALA A 80 -13.91 -7.17 -8.55
N ALA A 81 -14.12 -8.38 -8.05
CA ALA A 81 -15.45 -8.98 -7.87
C ALA A 81 -16.20 -8.40 -6.68
N SER A 82 -15.48 -8.12 -5.59
CA SER A 82 -16.01 -7.60 -4.32
C SER A 82 -15.00 -6.71 -3.62
N ALA A 83 -15.47 -5.97 -2.60
CA ALA A 83 -14.64 -5.18 -1.71
C ALA A 83 -15.07 -5.39 -0.26
N LEU A 84 -14.10 -5.37 0.66
CA LEU A 84 -14.31 -5.37 2.09
C LEU A 84 -13.54 -4.19 2.69
N GLN A 85 -14.26 -3.33 3.40
CA GLN A 85 -13.70 -2.18 4.10
C GLN A 85 -13.82 -2.36 5.60
N VAL A 86 -12.71 -2.26 6.33
CA VAL A 86 -12.72 -2.21 7.78
C VAL A 86 -12.84 -0.76 8.22
N VAL A 87 -13.90 -0.47 8.98
CA VAL A 87 -14.20 0.87 9.50
C VAL A 87 -14.40 0.80 10.99
N ASP A 88 -13.54 1.46 11.75
CA ASP A 88 -13.72 1.62 13.19
C ASP A 88 -13.00 2.88 13.68
N PRO A 89 -13.65 3.75 14.48
CA PRO A 89 -13.01 4.95 15.02
C PRO A 89 -11.76 4.66 15.86
N ALA A 90 -11.69 3.50 16.52
CA ALA A 90 -10.54 3.08 17.31
C ALA A 90 -9.26 2.84 16.49
N LEU A 91 -9.39 2.73 15.16
CA LEU A 91 -8.26 2.57 14.25
C LEU A 91 -7.57 3.89 13.87
N ALA A 92 -8.11 5.03 14.28
CA ALA A 92 -7.47 6.31 14.03
C ALA A 92 -6.11 6.38 14.74
N GLY A 93 -5.02 6.53 13.97
CA GLY A 93 -3.66 6.53 14.51
C GLY A 93 -3.08 5.15 14.81
N ALA A 94 -3.73 4.08 14.38
CA ALA A 94 -3.20 2.72 14.49
C ALA A 94 -1.79 2.61 13.92
N ASP A 95 -0.87 2.00 14.67
CA ASP A 95 0.46 1.71 14.19
C ASP A 95 0.49 0.51 13.21
N LEU A 96 1.68 0.17 12.72
CA LEU A 96 1.84 -0.93 11.76
C LEU A 96 1.43 -2.28 12.35
N GLY A 97 1.64 -2.51 13.65
CA GLY A 97 1.29 -3.76 14.34
C GLY A 97 -0.22 -3.97 14.38
N VAL A 98 -0.96 -2.96 14.84
CA VAL A 98 -2.43 -2.97 14.85
C VAL A 98 -2.98 -3.08 13.43
N THR A 99 -2.44 -2.29 12.50
CA THR A 99 -2.85 -2.31 11.10
C THR A 99 -2.72 -3.70 10.48
N ALA A 100 -1.57 -4.36 10.67
CA ALA A 100 -1.33 -5.68 10.11
C ALA A 100 -2.25 -6.75 10.71
N ARG A 101 -2.49 -6.72 12.02
CA ARG A 101 -3.40 -7.64 12.72
C ARG A 101 -4.83 -7.50 12.21
N VAL A 102 -5.32 -6.28 12.08
CA VAL A 102 -6.68 -6.00 11.56
C VAL A 102 -6.81 -6.42 10.11
N LEU A 103 -5.82 -6.09 9.26
CA LEU A 103 -5.83 -6.51 7.86
C LEU A 103 -5.76 -8.04 7.71
N ALA A 104 -4.98 -8.73 8.54
CA ALA A 104 -4.93 -10.20 8.54
C ALA A 104 -6.30 -10.81 8.87
N ALA A 105 -6.99 -10.29 9.88
CA ALA A 105 -8.34 -10.74 10.23
C ALA A 105 -9.35 -10.49 9.08
N ALA A 106 -9.27 -9.33 8.43
CA ALA A 106 -10.11 -9.02 7.27
C ALA A 106 -9.82 -9.94 6.08
N VAL A 107 -8.54 -10.28 5.83
CA VAL A 107 -8.12 -11.25 4.82
C VAL A 107 -8.66 -12.65 5.12
N GLN A 108 -8.58 -13.10 6.38
CA GLN A 108 -9.16 -14.38 6.80
C GLN A 108 -10.67 -14.42 6.58
N ARG A 109 -11.40 -13.34 6.90
CA ARG A 109 -12.84 -13.22 6.65
C ARG A 109 -13.18 -13.31 5.17
N ALA A 110 -12.41 -12.65 4.29
CA ALA A 110 -12.60 -12.71 2.85
C ALA A 110 -12.29 -14.10 2.27
N GLY A 111 -11.39 -14.86 2.91
CA GLY A 111 -10.86 -16.11 2.41
C GLY A 111 -9.90 -15.89 1.24
N PHE A 112 -8.75 -16.56 1.24
CA PHE A 112 -7.69 -16.31 0.27
C PHE A 112 -6.86 -17.55 -0.04
N ASP A 113 -6.34 -17.61 -1.25
CA ASP A 113 -5.24 -18.48 -1.66
C ASP A 113 -3.97 -17.63 -1.85
N LEU A 114 -4.13 -16.36 -2.24
CA LEU A 114 -3.03 -15.41 -2.42
C LEU A 114 -3.45 -14.01 -1.95
N VAL A 115 -2.56 -13.35 -1.19
CA VAL A 115 -2.70 -11.94 -0.86
C VAL A 115 -1.64 -11.16 -1.63
N ILE A 116 -2.05 -10.10 -2.33
CA ILE A 116 -1.14 -9.20 -3.07
C ILE A 116 -1.25 -7.80 -2.48
N THR A 117 -0.11 -7.17 -2.22
CA THR A 117 -0.04 -5.78 -1.77
C THR A 117 1.00 -4.99 -2.56
N GLY A 118 0.94 -3.68 -2.52
CA GLY A 118 2.09 -2.83 -2.83
C GLY A 118 3.23 -3.06 -1.81
N ASN A 119 4.46 -2.77 -2.18
CA ASN A 119 5.61 -2.91 -1.30
C ASN A 119 5.57 -1.87 -0.15
N LEU A 120 5.23 -0.63 -0.46
CA LEU A 120 5.11 0.46 0.53
C LEU A 120 4.13 1.53 0.03
N SER A 121 3.39 2.13 0.96
CA SER A 121 2.45 3.21 0.62
C SER A 121 3.19 4.53 0.40
N THR A 122 2.66 5.36 -0.49
CA THR A 122 3.25 6.66 -0.83
C THR A 122 3.17 7.69 0.31
N ASP A 123 2.32 7.48 1.32
CA ASP A 123 2.19 8.35 2.51
C ASP A 123 3.08 7.89 3.67
N GLY A 124 2.94 6.65 4.13
CA GLY A 124 3.62 6.15 5.32
C GLY A 124 4.96 5.48 5.04
N ALA A 125 5.18 4.96 3.82
CA ALA A 125 6.42 4.34 3.34
C ALA A 125 7.02 3.26 4.29
N GLY A 126 6.17 2.56 5.05
CA GLY A 126 6.62 1.60 6.07
C GLY A 126 7.24 0.31 5.51
N GLY A 127 6.75 -0.19 4.39
CA GLY A 127 7.31 -1.33 3.65
C GLY A 127 7.23 -2.70 4.32
N VAL A 128 6.52 -2.84 5.45
CA VAL A 128 6.53 -4.06 6.27
C VAL A 128 5.16 -4.75 6.39
N ILE A 129 4.09 -4.12 5.95
CA ILE A 129 2.71 -4.64 6.14
C ILE A 129 2.55 -6.03 5.54
N ALA A 130 3.06 -6.29 4.33
CA ALA A 130 2.96 -7.60 3.70
C ALA A 130 3.58 -8.72 4.58
N ALA A 131 4.79 -8.48 5.12
CA ALA A 131 5.48 -9.43 5.98
C ALA A 131 4.74 -9.64 7.31
N MET A 132 4.24 -8.57 7.93
CA MET A 132 3.49 -8.66 9.19
C MET A 132 2.13 -9.35 9.00
N VAL A 133 1.43 -9.09 7.91
CA VAL A 133 0.18 -9.80 7.57
C VAL A 133 0.44 -11.29 7.35
N ALA A 134 1.51 -11.65 6.62
CA ALA A 134 1.89 -13.04 6.42
C ALA A 134 2.16 -13.78 7.74
N GLU A 135 2.85 -13.12 8.67
CA GLU A 135 3.12 -13.67 10.03
C GLU A 135 1.82 -13.90 10.79
N HIS A 136 0.89 -12.93 10.81
CA HIS A 136 -0.40 -13.09 11.47
C HIS A 136 -1.27 -14.17 10.83
N LEU A 137 -1.14 -14.40 9.53
CA LEU A 137 -1.85 -15.46 8.80
C LEU A 137 -1.16 -16.83 8.93
N GLY A 138 0.09 -16.88 9.39
CA GLY A 138 0.88 -18.10 9.47
C GLY A 138 1.22 -18.70 8.10
N VAL A 139 1.44 -17.87 7.07
CA VAL A 139 1.69 -18.30 5.68
C VAL A 139 3.03 -17.80 5.16
N PRO A 140 3.61 -18.45 4.14
CA PRO A 140 4.80 -17.98 3.44
C PRO A 140 4.63 -16.60 2.83
N GLN A 141 5.76 -15.89 2.66
CA GLN A 141 5.78 -14.57 2.04
C GLN A 141 6.86 -14.44 0.97
N ALA A 142 6.57 -13.64 -0.06
CA ALA A 142 7.56 -13.17 -1.03
C ALA A 142 7.35 -11.66 -1.27
N THR A 143 8.18 -10.85 -0.63
CA THR A 143 8.02 -9.38 -0.59
C THR A 143 8.93 -8.65 -1.57
N ALA A 144 8.52 -7.43 -1.97
CA ALA A 144 9.25 -6.51 -2.84
C ALA A 144 9.62 -7.13 -4.20
N LEU A 145 8.63 -7.75 -4.85
CA LEU A 145 8.82 -8.41 -6.13
C LEU A 145 8.80 -7.40 -7.29
N SER A 146 9.83 -7.40 -8.11
CA SER A 146 9.93 -6.63 -9.35
C SER A 146 9.43 -7.40 -10.59
N ALA A 147 9.17 -8.70 -10.44
CA ALA A 147 8.49 -9.56 -11.41
C ALA A 147 7.74 -10.65 -10.65
N VAL A 148 6.58 -11.08 -11.16
CA VAL A 148 5.70 -12.08 -10.51
C VAL A 148 5.19 -13.08 -11.52
N THR A 149 5.22 -14.35 -11.14
CA THR A 149 4.54 -15.45 -11.83
C THR A 149 3.67 -16.20 -10.83
N ILE A 150 2.36 -16.24 -11.07
CA ILE A 150 1.40 -16.93 -10.20
C ILE A 150 1.08 -18.29 -10.84
N GLY A 151 1.38 -19.35 -10.12
CA GLY A 151 1.05 -20.74 -10.47
C GLY A 151 -0.16 -21.27 -9.69
N GLU A 152 -0.47 -22.55 -9.87
CA GLU A 152 -1.60 -23.21 -9.17
C GLU A 152 -1.28 -23.48 -7.69
N THR A 153 -0.02 -23.77 -7.36
CA THR A 153 0.42 -24.20 -6.01
C THR A 153 1.47 -23.30 -5.40
N GLU A 154 2.05 -22.40 -6.17
CA GLU A 154 3.11 -21.50 -5.72
C GLU A 154 3.08 -20.18 -6.49
N VAL A 155 3.67 -19.17 -5.90
CA VAL A 155 3.97 -17.89 -6.55
C VAL A 155 5.48 -17.69 -6.52
N SER A 156 6.05 -17.26 -7.63
CA SER A 156 7.47 -16.96 -7.78
C SER A 156 7.69 -15.55 -8.33
N GLY A 157 8.87 -15.03 -8.12
CA GLY A 157 9.20 -13.70 -8.62
C GLY A 157 10.65 -13.32 -8.39
N THR A 158 11.01 -12.16 -8.91
CA THR A 158 12.33 -11.57 -8.74
C THR A 158 12.28 -10.47 -7.69
N ARG A 159 13.19 -10.53 -6.72
CA ARG A 159 13.43 -9.44 -5.77
C ARG A 159 14.73 -8.76 -6.14
N ALA A 160 14.66 -7.48 -6.53
CA ALA A 160 15.84 -6.66 -6.81
C ALA A 160 16.31 -5.98 -5.52
N THR A 161 17.63 -5.92 -5.33
CA THR A 161 18.31 -5.21 -4.24
C THR A 161 19.57 -4.55 -4.80
N ASP A 162 20.19 -3.66 -4.04
CA ASP A 162 21.45 -3.01 -4.42
C ASP A 162 22.59 -4.02 -4.64
N ALA A 163 22.53 -5.18 -3.98
CA ALA A 163 23.52 -6.26 -4.11
C ALA A 163 23.25 -7.21 -5.30
N GLY A 164 22.10 -7.09 -5.97
CA GLY A 164 21.71 -7.96 -7.10
C GLY A 164 20.25 -8.36 -7.06
N ALA A 165 19.91 -9.39 -7.85
CA ALA A 165 18.56 -9.92 -7.94
C ALA A 165 18.50 -11.37 -7.40
N ALA A 166 17.45 -11.66 -6.64
CA ALA A 166 17.15 -13.00 -6.11
C ALA A 166 15.84 -13.52 -6.70
N GLN A 167 15.84 -14.79 -7.12
CA GLN A 167 14.60 -15.51 -7.42
C GLN A 167 14.03 -16.04 -6.11
N VAL A 168 12.76 -15.75 -5.87
CA VAL A 168 12.07 -16.20 -4.66
C VAL A 168 10.78 -16.91 -5.01
N THR A 169 10.41 -17.91 -4.23
CA THR A 169 9.19 -18.71 -4.40
C THR A 169 8.51 -18.89 -3.06
N ALA A 170 7.18 -18.85 -3.04
CA ALA A 170 6.36 -19.14 -1.88
C ALA A 170 5.24 -20.12 -2.29
N THR A 171 5.03 -21.17 -1.50
CA THR A 171 3.89 -22.07 -1.68
C THR A 171 2.60 -21.39 -1.25
N LEU A 172 1.51 -21.63 -1.97
CA LEU A 172 0.19 -21.13 -1.61
C LEU A 172 -0.43 -21.94 -0.44
N PRO A 173 -1.22 -21.32 0.46
CA PRO A 173 -1.55 -19.88 0.46
C PRO A 173 -0.34 -19.01 0.87
N ALA A 174 -0.24 -17.80 0.30
CA ALA A 174 0.91 -16.92 0.53
C ALA A 174 0.52 -15.43 0.52
N VAL A 175 1.42 -14.58 1.03
CA VAL A 175 1.36 -13.12 0.88
C VAL A 175 2.53 -12.63 0.04
N ILE A 176 2.26 -11.79 -0.95
CA ILE A 176 3.31 -11.14 -1.73
C ILE A 176 3.17 -9.62 -1.70
N SER A 177 4.27 -8.92 -1.87
CA SER A 177 4.22 -7.50 -2.22
C SER A 177 4.99 -7.22 -3.50
N ILE A 178 4.49 -6.27 -4.27
CA ILE A 178 5.04 -5.90 -5.58
C ILE A 178 5.62 -4.47 -5.56
N THR A 179 6.57 -4.22 -6.44
CA THR A 179 7.17 -2.91 -6.62
C THR A 179 6.63 -2.20 -7.87
N GLU A 180 7.01 -0.95 -8.04
CA GLU A 180 6.68 -0.11 -9.20
C GLU A 180 7.27 -0.63 -10.52
N ALA A 181 8.13 -1.65 -10.48
CA ALA A 181 8.64 -2.31 -11.68
C ALA A 181 7.58 -3.13 -12.43
N LEU A 182 6.45 -3.47 -11.77
CA LEU A 182 5.31 -4.12 -12.40
C LEU A 182 4.57 -3.12 -13.31
N PRO A 183 3.82 -3.62 -14.31
CA PRO A 183 3.07 -2.77 -15.25
C PRO A 183 2.10 -1.80 -14.57
N ASP A 184 1.83 -0.70 -15.24
CA ASP A 184 0.80 0.26 -14.82
C ASP A 184 -0.58 -0.39 -14.75
N ALA A 185 -1.39 0.09 -13.82
CA ALA A 185 -2.74 -0.38 -13.64
C ALA A 185 -3.66 0.07 -14.81
N ARG A 186 -4.61 -0.79 -15.15
CA ARG A 186 -5.67 -0.45 -16.10
C ARG A 186 -6.56 0.68 -15.60
N PHE A 187 -6.96 1.56 -16.49
CA PHE A 187 -7.99 2.55 -16.18
C PHE A 187 -9.38 1.93 -16.20
N PRO A 188 -10.25 2.27 -15.20
CA PRO A 188 -11.66 1.87 -15.26
C PRO A 188 -12.34 2.42 -16.49
N ASN A 189 -12.98 1.56 -17.28
CA ASN A 189 -13.83 1.99 -18.37
C ASN A 189 -15.26 2.30 -17.88
N PHE A 190 -16.08 2.94 -18.72
CA PHE A 190 -17.44 3.35 -18.35
C PHE A 190 -18.31 2.15 -17.91
N LYS A 191 -18.19 1.00 -18.55
CA LYS A 191 -18.91 -0.22 -18.19
C LYS A 191 -18.49 -0.71 -16.80
N GLY A 192 -17.19 -0.69 -16.49
CA GLY A 192 -16.64 -1.04 -15.17
C GLY A 192 -17.15 -0.12 -14.06
N ILE A 193 -17.17 1.20 -14.32
CA ILE A 193 -17.69 2.21 -13.37
C ILE A 193 -19.18 1.96 -13.06
N MET A 194 -19.99 1.66 -14.08
CA MET A 194 -21.42 1.36 -13.89
C MET A 194 -21.63 0.03 -13.17
N ALA A 195 -20.82 -0.99 -13.47
CA ALA A 195 -20.88 -2.29 -12.81
C ALA A 195 -20.46 -2.21 -11.32
N ALA A 196 -19.45 -1.41 -10.99
CA ALA A 196 -18.95 -1.22 -9.63
C ALA A 196 -20.01 -0.77 -8.61
N LYS A 197 -21.03 -0.03 -9.08
CA LYS A 197 -22.17 0.41 -8.24
C LYS A 197 -23.02 -0.75 -7.71
N LYS A 198 -23.01 -1.89 -8.40
CA LYS A 198 -23.83 -3.07 -8.09
C LYS A 198 -23.02 -4.23 -7.48
N LYS A 199 -21.68 -4.15 -7.53
CA LYS A 199 -20.81 -5.19 -6.96
C LYS A 199 -20.88 -5.18 -5.43
N PRO A 200 -20.72 -6.34 -4.78
CA PRO A 200 -20.67 -6.45 -3.33
C PRO A 200 -19.60 -5.53 -2.73
N PHE A 201 -20.00 -4.80 -1.71
CA PHE A 201 -19.13 -3.94 -0.92
C PHE A 201 -19.55 -4.11 0.54
N GLU A 202 -18.74 -4.84 1.29
CA GLU A 202 -18.97 -5.12 2.70
C GLU A 202 -18.20 -4.12 3.55
N THR A 203 -18.85 -3.58 4.58
CA THR A 203 -18.21 -2.76 5.62
C THR A 203 -18.29 -3.53 6.93
N VAL A 204 -17.16 -3.68 7.63
CA VAL A 204 -17.06 -4.40 8.89
C VAL A 204 -16.36 -3.56 9.93
N SER A 205 -16.72 -3.76 11.20
CA SER A 205 -16.05 -3.18 12.36
C SER A 205 -15.00 -4.13 12.94
N LEU A 206 -14.26 -3.67 13.96
CA LEU A 206 -13.37 -4.54 14.74
C LEU A 206 -14.13 -5.67 15.43
N ALA A 207 -15.33 -5.41 15.92
CA ALA A 207 -16.19 -6.42 16.55
C ALA A 207 -16.61 -7.52 15.56
N ASP A 208 -16.86 -7.17 14.30
CA ASP A 208 -17.20 -8.15 13.26
C ASP A 208 -16.03 -9.04 12.87
N LEU A 209 -14.80 -8.62 13.18
CA LEU A 209 -13.57 -9.36 12.93
C LEU A 209 -13.03 -10.11 14.16
N ASP A 210 -13.69 -9.96 15.31
CA ASP A 210 -13.24 -10.50 16.61
C ASP A 210 -11.81 -10.04 16.96
N VAL A 211 -11.48 -8.78 16.62
CA VAL A 211 -10.18 -8.17 16.90
C VAL A 211 -10.34 -7.15 18.01
N ASP A 212 -9.74 -7.46 19.15
CA ASP A 212 -9.61 -6.49 20.25
C ASP A 212 -8.37 -5.61 20.02
N VAL A 213 -8.59 -4.30 19.98
CA VAL A 213 -7.55 -3.28 19.99
C VAL A 213 -7.60 -2.54 21.34
N ASP A 214 -7.40 -3.27 22.44
CA ASP A 214 -7.28 -2.66 23.76
C ASP A 214 -6.19 -1.59 23.74
N PRO A 215 -6.47 -0.34 24.15
CA PRO A 215 -5.48 0.71 24.29
C PRO A 215 -4.28 0.33 25.18
N ALA A 216 -4.42 -0.65 26.06
CA ALA A 216 -3.34 -1.17 26.88
C ALA A 216 -2.41 -2.14 26.11
N SER A 217 -2.87 -2.74 25.01
CA SER A 217 -2.13 -3.68 24.18
C SER A 217 -1.82 -3.18 22.77
N ALA A 218 -2.38 -2.05 22.37
CA ALA A 218 -2.18 -1.33 21.11
C ALA A 218 -1.90 0.14 21.43
N PRO A 219 -1.52 0.97 20.48
CA PRO A 219 -0.39 0.79 19.59
C PRO A 219 0.91 0.71 20.39
N GLN A 220 1.89 -0.03 19.94
CA GLN A 220 3.21 -0.11 20.59
C GLN A 220 4.15 1.01 20.16
N SER A 221 3.74 1.81 19.16
CA SER A 221 4.46 2.99 18.68
C SER A 221 3.57 4.20 18.84
N ILE A 222 4.08 5.26 19.50
CA ILE A 222 3.39 6.52 19.69
C ILE A 222 4.19 7.69 19.13
N MET A 223 3.51 8.68 18.59
CA MET A 223 4.10 9.95 18.22
C MET A 223 4.57 10.70 19.49
N THR A 224 5.85 10.97 19.61
CA THR A 224 6.41 11.70 20.77
C THR A 224 6.57 13.20 20.50
N ALA A 225 6.79 13.59 19.25
CA ALA A 225 6.89 14.97 18.82
C ALA A 225 6.63 15.10 17.34
N VAL A 226 6.08 16.21 16.91
CA VAL A 226 5.92 16.61 15.52
C VAL A 226 6.26 18.10 15.38
N SER A 227 6.94 18.47 14.33
CA SER A 227 7.26 19.86 14.02
C SER A 227 7.28 20.09 12.52
N GLU A 228 6.93 21.28 12.10
CA GLU A 228 7.03 21.66 10.71
C GLU A 228 8.51 21.78 10.30
N LYS A 229 8.83 21.28 9.11
CA LYS A 229 10.19 21.43 8.58
C LYS A 229 10.47 22.91 8.32
N PRO A 230 11.59 23.46 8.82
CA PRO A 230 11.91 24.85 8.56
C PRO A 230 12.04 25.10 7.05
N PRO A 231 11.67 26.31 6.57
CA PRO A 231 11.82 26.66 5.17
C PRO A 231 13.28 26.52 4.72
N ARG A 232 13.47 26.06 3.49
CA ARG A 232 14.82 25.96 2.92
C ARG A 232 15.43 27.34 2.83
N GLY A 233 16.66 27.50 3.31
CA GLY A 233 17.45 28.73 3.09
C GLY A 233 17.72 28.97 1.60
N ALA A 234 18.08 30.20 1.26
CA ALA A 234 18.55 30.52 -0.09
C ALA A 234 19.83 29.70 -0.37
N GLY A 235 19.78 28.86 -1.38
CA GLY A 235 20.96 28.08 -1.79
C GLY A 235 22.05 28.96 -2.39
N ILE A 236 23.22 28.37 -2.59
CA ILE A 236 24.32 29.04 -3.33
C ILE A 236 24.02 28.92 -4.82
N LYS A 237 23.96 30.09 -5.49
CA LYS A 237 23.85 30.14 -6.96
C LYS A 237 25.21 30.20 -7.56
N ILE A 238 25.60 29.23 -8.35
CA ILE A 238 26.85 29.22 -9.12
C ILE A 238 26.52 29.61 -10.55
N THR A 239 26.96 30.79 -10.98
CA THR A 239 26.88 31.21 -12.38
C THR A 239 28.05 30.61 -13.14
N ASP A 240 27.77 29.97 -14.28
CA ASP A 240 28.85 29.39 -15.09
C ASP A 240 29.52 30.45 -15.96
N GLU A 241 30.78 30.71 -15.64
CA GLU A 241 31.70 31.53 -16.39
C GLU A 241 32.90 30.71 -16.87
N GLY A 242 32.68 29.38 -17.08
CA GLY A 242 33.73 28.44 -17.47
C GLY A 242 34.29 27.56 -16.35
N GLY A 243 33.81 27.72 -15.09
CA GLY A 243 34.32 26.96 -13.93
C GLY A 243 33.22 26.47 -12.98
N ALA A 244 31.95 26.46 -13.39
CA ALA A 244 30.85 26.06 -12.49
C ALA A 244 30.92 24.58 -12.07
N GLY A 245 31.41 23.71 -12.95
CA GLY A 245 31.59 22.28 -12.66
C GLY A 245 32.59 22.03 -11.53
N GLU A 246 33.73 22.72 -11.55
CA GLU A 246 34.76 22.64 -10.49
C GLU A 246 34.24 23.18 -9.14
N LYS A 247 33.51 24.30 -9.18
CA LYS A 247 32.87 24.88 -7.99
C LYS A 247 31.81 23.96 -7.39
N LEU A 248 31.02 23.31 -8.26
CA LEU A 248 30.02 22.33 -7.80
C LEU A 248 30.71 21.11 -7.19
N ALA A 249 31.73 20.57 -7.83
CA ALA A 249 32.50 19.44 -7.28
C ALA A 249 33.11 19.76 -5.92
N ALA A 250 33.77 20.95 -5.81
CA ALA A 250 34.29 21.40 -4.53
C ALA A 250 33.21 21.51 -3.44
N TYR A 251 32.06 22.11 -3.79
CA TYR A 251 30.91 22.19 -2.86
C TYR A 251 30.42 20.82 -2.38
N LEU A 252 30.30 19.85 -3.28
CA LEU A 252 29.86 18.49 -2.92
C LEU A 252 30.85 17.80 -1.99
N ILE A 253 32.15 17.91 -2.27
CA ILE A 253 33.23 17.35 -1.43
C ILE A 253 33.24 17.99 -0.06
N GLU A 254 33.27 19.34 0.01
CA GLU A 254 33.30 20.09 1.28
C GLU A 254 32.10 19.76 2.18
N ASN A 255 30.93 19.55 1.59
CA ASN A 255 29.70 19.21 2.31
C ASN A 255 29.50 17.71 2.49
N ARG A 256 30.43 16.86 2.08
CA ARG A 256 30.38 15.39 2.17
C ARG A 256 29.14 14.81 1.50
N LEU A 257 28.78 15.33 0.33
CA LEU A 257 27.64 14.91 -0.48
C LEU A 257 28.08 14.06 -1.67
N ALA A 258 29.37 13.90 -1.87
CA ALA A 258 30.01 13.01 -2.83
C ALA A 258 31.27 12.41 -2.22
#